data_12013c1480cf486f5d6834137622adf2
#
_entry.id   12013c1480cf486f5d6834137622adf2
#
_cell.length_a   1.000
_cell.length_b   1.000
_cell.length_c   1.000
_cell.angle_alpha   90.00
_cell.angle_beta   90.00
_cell.angle_gamma   90.00
#
_symmetry.space_group_name_H-M   'P 1'
#
loop_
_entity.id
_entity.type
_entity.pdbx_description
1 polymer ?
#
loop_
_entity_poly.entity_id
_entity_poly.type
_entity_poly.pdbx_seq_one_letter_code
_entity_poly.pdbx_strand_id
1 'polypeptide(L)'
;MTEGRLGDMSNWSAPFRSGLTAASKPISATVTIPGSKSATNRALILAALATTPSRIRKPLSSRDTDLMVKGLQSLGCKIEQIKTDQGFDYLVIPGKLTGPTQIDVGNAGTVMRFLPPIAALANGLIHFDGDERSHQRPIAPVLSALEQLGVSIEHNNKYKLPITINGDGKIKGGTVEIDASASSQFVSALLLVAPATQE
;
A
#
# COMPACT_ATOMS: atom_id res chain seq x y z
N MET A 1 7.34 32.48 -21.49
CA MET A 1 8.46 31.63 -21.01
C MET A 1 9.07 32.34 -19.83
N THR A 2 8.68 31.98 -18.62
CA THR A 2 9.24 32.46 -17.37
C THR A 2 9.91 31.28 -16.69
N GLU A 3 11.24 31.25 -16.78
CA GLU A 3 12.06 30.29 -16.05
C GLU A 3 11.82 30.48 -14.55
N GLY A 4 11.25 29.44 -13.92
CA GLY A 4 11.17 29.31 -12.48
C GLY A 4 12.61 29.17 -11.94
N ARG A 5 13.14 30.20 -11.32
CA ARG A 5 14.37 30.16 -10.52
C ARG A 5 14.21 29.04 -9.48
N LEU A 6 15.04 28.00 -9.59
CA LEU A 6 15.35 27.13 -8.46
C LEU A 6 15.83 28.04 -7.33
N GLY A 7 15.04 28.12 -6.26
CA GLY A 7 15.39 28.89 -5.09
C GLY A 7 16.77 28.48 -4.58
N ASP A 8 17.57 29.49 -4.24
CA ASP A 8 18.85 29.34 -3.59
C ASP A 8 18.76 28.32 -2.44
N MET A 9 19.36 27.14 -2.65
CA MET A 9 19.55 26.16 -1.60
C MET A 9 20.65 26.65 -0.67
N SER A 10 20.41 27.81 0.00
CA SER A 10 21.26 28.25 1.08
C SER A 10 21.33 27.11 2.12
N ASN A 11 22.52 26.66 2.43
CA ASN A 11 22.75 25.69 3.48
C ASN A 11 22.03 26.16 4.76
N TRP A 12 20.99 25.41 5.18
CA TRP A 12 20.32 25.69 6.44
C TRP A 12 21.33 25.45 7.57
N SER A 13 21.74 26.53 8.24
CA SER A 13 22.56 26.43 9.44
C SER A 13 21.67 26.08 10.61
N ALA A 14 21.89 24.91 11.21
CA ALA A 14 21.21 24.55 12.45
C ALA A 14 21.47 25.65 13.50
N PRO A 15 20.43 26.13 14.19
CA PRO A 15 20.62 27.12 15.26
C PRO A 15 21.56 26.54 16.32
N PHE A 16 22.71 27.18 16.48
CA PHE A 16 23.68 26.81 17.52
C PHE A 16 23.17 27.34 18.87
N ARG A 17 22.87 26.45 19.80
CA ARG A 17 22.65 26.81 21.20
C ARG A 17 24.00 26.85 21.90
N SER A 18 24.56 28.04 22.02
CA SER A 18 25.72 28.25 22.91
C SER A 18 25.30 27.96 24.35
N GLY A 19 26.11 27.17 25.06
CA GLY A 19 25.88 26.90 26.48
C GLY A 19 25.04 25.67 26.80
N LEU A 20 24.92 24.70 25.90
CA LEU A 20 24.43 23.37 26.23
C LEU A 20 25.47 22.61 27.08
N THR A 21 25.69 23.11 28.29
CA THR A 21 26.21 22.26 29.38
C THR A 21 25.07 21.39 29.89
N ALA A 22 25.38 20.28 30.55
CA ALA A 22 24.40 19.35 31.12
C ALA A 22 23.36 20.02 32.06
N ALA A 23 23.53 21.29 32.41
CA ALA A 23 22.66 22.10 33.25
C ALA A 23 21.63 22.94 32.45
N SER A 24 21.65 22.93 31.11
CA SER A 24 20.65 23.65 30.32
C SER A 24 19.27 22.97 30.44
N LYS A 25 18.20 23.76 30.58
CA LYS A 25 16.84 23.22 30.70
C LYS A 25 16.56 22.25 29.55
N PRO A 26 16.01 21.07 29.83
CA PRO A 26 15.65 20.11 28.80
C PRO A 26 14.68 20.75 27.79
N ILE A 27 14.77 20.36 26.54
CA ILE A 27 13.82 20.78 25.52
C ILE A 27 12.50 20.08 25.82
N SER A 28 11.44 20.86 26.02
CA SER A 28 10.07 20.35 26.10
C SER A 28 9.30 20.95 24.93
N ALA A 29 8.89 20.09 24.02
CA ALA A 29 8.13 20.49 22.84
C ALA A 29 7.18 19.36 22.42
N THR A 30 6.02 19.74 21.89
CA THR A 30 5.09 18.83 21.24
C THR A 30 5.12 19.09 19.74
N VAL A 31 5.40 18.05 18.95
CA VAL A 31 5.42 18.12 17.49
C VAL A 31 4.36 17.19 16.94
N THR A 32 3.47 17.74 16.09
CA THR A 32 2.50 16.92 15.35
C THR A 32 3.16 16.41 14.08
N ILE A 33 3.18 15.11 13.92
CA ILE A 33 3.72 14.44 12.72
C ILE A 33 2.58 13.87 11.86
N PRO A 34 2.76 13.78 10.52
CA PRO A 34 1.79 13.13 9.64
C PRO A 34 1.61 11.64 10.00
N GLY A 35 0.47 11.07 9.59
CA GLY A 35 0.22 9.63 9.71
C GLY A 35 1.25 8.79 8.95
N SER A 36 1.40 7.53 9.34
CA SER A 36 2.30 6.59 8.67
C SER A 36 1.68 6.08 7.36
N LYS A 37 2.38 6.24 6.23
CA LYS A 37 1.98 5.68 4.93
C LYS A 37 1.75 4.18 5.02
N SER A 38 2.68 3.48 5.62
CA SER A 38 2.63 2.02 5.73
C SER A 38 1.47 1.53 6.60
N ALA A 39 1.16 2.23 7.68
CA ALA A 39 0.00 1.92 8.52
C ALA A 39 -1.31 2.24 7.80
N THR A 40 -1.39 3.39 7.10
CA THR A 40 -2.58 3.78 6.32
C THR A 40 -2.90 2.74 5.25
N ASN A 41 -1.91 2.30 4.46
CA ASN A 41 -2.15 1.30 3.41
C ASN A 41 -2.58 -0.06 3.97
N ARG A 42 -2.02 -0.50 5.09
CA ARG A 42 -2.49 -1.73 5.77
C ARG A 42 -3.90 -1.60 6.32
N ALA A 43 -4.22 -0.47 6.94
CA ALA A 43 -5.55 -0.21 7.44
C ALA A 43 -6.60 -0.20 6.32
N LEU A 44 -6.28 0.36 5.15
CA LEU A 44 -7.14 0.32 3.97
C LEU A 44 -7.41 -1.11 3.50
N ILE A 45 -6.38 -1.97 3.44
CA ILE A 45 -6.54 -3.39 3.09
C ILE A 45 -7.45 -4.11 4.09
N LEU A 46 -7.16 -3.99 5.40
CA LEU A 46 -7.96 -4.64 6.43
C LEU A 46 -9.41 -4.15 6.43
N ALA A 47 -9.62 -2.85 6.21
CA ALA A 47 -10.95 -2.28 6.09
C ALA A 47 -11.70 -2.77 4.84
N ALA A 48 -10.99 -2.99 3.73
CA ALA A 48 -11.57 -3.53 2.49
C ALA A 48 -12.00 -5.01 2.63
N LEU A 49 -11.32 -5.76 3.49
CA LEU A 49 -11.63 -7.18 3.78
C LEU A 49 -12.57 -7.36 4.98
N ALA A 50 -12.94 -6.30 5.67
CA ALA A 50 -13.86 -6.36 6.80
C ALA A 50 -15.28 -6.73 6.34
N THR A 51 -16.12 -7.19 7.27
CA THR A 51 -17.52 -7.49 7.01
C THR A 51 -18.45 -6.30 7.17
N THR A 52 -17.96 -5.21 7.78
CA THR A 52 -18.71 -3.99 8.07
C THR A 52 -17.91 -2.75 7.69
N PRO A 53 -18.55 -1.60 7.44
CA PRO A 53 -17.85 -0.35 7.17
C PRO A 53 -16.86 0.02 8.27
N SER A 54 -15.71 0.54 7.88
CA SER A 54 -14.62 0.93 8.79
C SER A 54 -14.22 2.38 8.55
N ARG A 55 -13.92 3.10 9.64
CA ARG A 55 -13.43 4.48 9.57
C ARG A 55 -11.95 4.54 9.94
N ILE A 56 -11.13 4.99 9.00
CA ILE A 56 -9.69 5.22 9.19
C ILE A 56 -9.50 6.70 9.49
N ARG A 57 -9.09 7.00 10.72
CA ARG A 57 -8.93 8.37 11.19
C ARG A 57 -7.54 8.90 10.87
N LYS A 58 -7.48 10.15 10.40
CA LYS A 58 -6.23 10.88 10.11
C LYS A 58 -5.24 10.05 9.28
N PRO A 59 -5.67 9.48 8.14
CA PRO A 59 -4.75 8.74 7.28
C PRO A 59 -3.66 9.66 6.73
N LEU A 60 -2.54 9.10 6.32
CA LEU A 60 -1.59 9.87 5.53
C LEU A 60 -2.19 10.15 4.13
N SER A 61 -2.13 11.40 3.68
CA SER A 61 -2.37 11.75 2.28
C SER A 61 -1.04 11.72 1.52
N SER A 62 -0.96 10.90 0.50
CA SER A 62 0.21 10.78 -0.38
C SER A 62 -0.17 10.07 -1.67
N ARG A 63 0.64 10.22 -2.74
CA ARG A 63 0.44 9.48 -3.99
C ARG A 63 0.25 7.98 -3.75
N ASP A 64 1.04 7.37 -2.86
CA ASP A 64 0.97 5.94 -2.56
C ASP A 64 -0.36 5.54 -1.91
N THR A 65 -0.91 6.37 -1.00
CA THR A 65 -2.21 6.10 -0.37
C THR A 65 -3.37 6.34 -1.34
N ASP A 66 -3.25 7.32 -2.22
CA ASP A 66 -4.25 7.58 -3.27
C ASP A 66 -4.30 6.43 -4.28
N LEU A 67 -3.14 5.87 -4.67
CA LEU A 67 -3.07 4.69 -5.52
C LEU A 67 -3.68 3.45 -4.84
N MET A 68 -3.47 3.28 -3.53
CA MET A 68 -4.10 2.21 -2.76
C MET A 68 -5.62 2.35 -2.75
N VAL A 69 -6.13 3.54 -2.49
CA VAL A 69 -7.57 3.84 -2.52
C VAL A 69 -8.16 3.54 -3.89
N LYS A 70 -7.55 4.04 -4.97
CA LYS A 70 -8.00 3.80 -6.34
C LYS A 70 -7.99 2.31 -6.70
N GLY A 71 -6.94 1.57 -6.33
CA GLY A 71 -6.85 0.14 -6.58
C GLY A 71 -7.96 -0.65 -5.86
N LEU A 72 -8.24 -0.33 -4.60
CA LEU A 72 -9.34 -0.97 -3.86
C LEU A 72 -10.73 -0.58 -4.41
N GLN A 73 -10.90 0.67 -4.86
CA GLN A 73 -12.13 1.11 -5.52
C GLN A 73 -12.34 0.39 -6.86
N SER A 74 -11.27 0.21 -7.64
CA SER A 74 -11.32 -0.56 -8.91
C SER A 74 -11.69 -2.04 -8.68
N LEU A 75 -11.38 -2.58 -7.51
CA LEU A 75 -11.77 -3.94 -7.12
C LEU A 75 -13.20 -4.03 -6.53
N GLY A 76 -13.91 -2.91 -6.37
CA GLY A 76 -15.31 -2.91 -5.92
C GLY A 76 -15.56 -2.38 -4.51
N CYS A 77 -14.53 -1.93 -3.79
CA CYS A 77 -14.73 -1.26 -2.50
C CYS A 77 -15.23 0.18 -2.72
N LYS A 78 -16.09 0.67 -1.82
CA LYS A 78 -16.44 2.09 -1.80
C LYS A 78 -15.63 2.79 -0.71
N ILE A 79 -14.89 3.82 -1.10
CA ILE A 79 -14.04 4.57 -0.17
C ILE A 79 -14.35 6.06 -0.33
N GLU A 80 -14.78 6.69 0.74
CA GLU A 80 -15.16 8.09 0.79
C GLU A 80 -14.23 8.87 1.74
N GLN A 81 -13.87 10.10 1.36
CA GLN A 81 -13.20 11.03 2.25
C GLN A 81 -14.23 11.83 3.04
N ILE A 82 -14.13 11.76 4.36
CA ILE A 82 -14.95 12.56 5.28
C ILE A 82 -14.11 13.70 5.82
N LYS A 83 -14.45 14.92 5.46
CA LYS A 83 -13.76 16.12 5.95
C LYS A 83 -13.92 16.25 7.47
N THR A 84 -12.85 16.60 8.16
CA THR A 84 -12.79 16.83 9.61
C THR A 84 -12.03 18.12 9.90
N ASP A 85 -12.12 18.64 11.13
CA ASP A 85 -11.39 19.85 11.56
C ASP A 85 -9.87 19.68 11.49
N GLN A 86 -9.37 18.43 11.44
CA GLN A 86 -7.95 18.09 11.43
C GLN A 86 -7.50 17.44 10.13
N GLY A 87 -8.20 17.69 9.01
CA GLY A 87 -7.93 17.11 7.72
C GLY A 87 -9.10 16.26 7.19
N PHE A 88 -8.92 14.97 7.05
CA PHE A 88 -9.97 14.06 6.62
C PHE A 88 -9.79 12.65 7.22
N ASP A 89 -10.87 11.88 7.18
CA ASP A 89 -10.87 10.43 7.46
C ASP A 89 -11.31 9.68 6.19
N TYR A 90 -10.96 8.40 6.06
CA TYR A 90 -11.58 7.52 5.09
C TYR A 90 -12.70 6.72 5.74
N LEU A 91 -13.87 6.67 5.08
CA LEU A 91 -14.90 5.67 5.31
C LEU A 91 -14.75 4.60 4.24
N VAL A 92 -14.38 3.41 4.63
CA VAL A 92 -14.23 2.25 3.75
C VAL A 92 -15.44 1.35 3.92
N ILE A 93 -16.18 1.13 2.85
CA ILE A 93 -17.31 0.21 2.79
C ILE A 93 -16.86 -0.97 1.93
N PRO A 94 -16.72 -2.17 2.54
CA PRO A 94 -16.35 -3.36 1.79
C PRO A 94 -17.35 -3.65 0.67
N GLY A 95 -16.85 -4.18 -0.43
CA GLY A 95 -17.66 -4.59 -1.58
C GLY A 95 -17.27 -5.98 -2.05
N LYS A 96 -18.06 -6.53 -2.96
CA LYS A 96 -17.68 -7.76 -3.64
C LYS A 96 -16.49 -7.46 -4.56
N LEU A 97 -15.36 -8.13 -4.31
CA LEU A 97 -14.17 -7.95 -5.13
C LEU A 97 -14.39 -8.58 -6.52
N THR A 98 -14.24 -7.78 -7.56
CA THR A 98 -14.53 -8.19 -8.95
C THR A 98 -13.55 -7.56 -9.94
N GLY A 99 -13.36 -8.27 -11.08
CA GLY A 99 -12.76 -7.81 -12.32
C GLY A 99 -13.78 -7.90 -13.49
N PRO A 100 -13.38 -7.63 -14.74
CA PRO A 100 -12.02 -7.25 -15.07
C PRO A 100 -11.70 -5.80 -14.70
N THR A 101 -10.45 -5.53 -14.30
CA THR A 101 -9.99 -4.17 -14.01
C THR A 101 -8.49 -4.02 -14.18
N GLN A 102 -8.03 -2.76 -14.23
CA GLN A 102 -6.60 -2.41 -14.26
C GLN A 102 -6.25 -1.60 -13.02
N ILE A 103 -5.09 -1.88 -12.45
CA ILE A 103 -4.57 -1.22 -11.26
C ILE A 103 -3.21 -0.61 -11.59
N ASP A 104 -3.14 0.72 -11.52
CA ASP A 104 -1.89 1.45 -11.54
C ASP A 104 -1.26 1.42 -10.15
N VAL A 105 -0.09 0.81 -10.02
CA VAL A 105 0.66 0.81 -8.76
C VAL A 105 1.61 2.00 -8.66
N GLY A 106 1.75 2.81 -9.72
CA GLY A 106 2.75 3.86 -9.84
C GLY A 106 4.13 3.32 -9.49
N ASN A 107 4.79 3.93 -8.50
CA ASN A 107 6.02 3.39 -7.91
C ASN A 107 5.83 3.05 -6.42
N ALA A 108 4.60 2.76 -5.99
CA ALA A 108 4.25 2.50 -4.60
C ALA A 108 4.48 1.04 -4.21
N GLY A 109 5.53 0.78 -3.44
CA GLY A 109 5.92 -0.59 -3.04
C GLY A 109 4.87 -1.33 -2.23
N THR A 110 4.07 -0.62 -1.42
CA THR A 110 2.97 -1.22 -0.66
C THR A 110 1.78 -1.57 -1.55
N VAL A 111 1.45 -0.73 -2.54
CA VAL A 111 0.37 -1.00 -3.50
C VAL A 111 0.74 -2.23 -4.34
N MET A 112 1.94 -2.22 -4.93
CA MET A 112 2.46 -3.29 -5.78
C MET A 112 2.48 -4.66 -5.08
N ARG A 113 2.71 -4.70 -3.75
CA ARG A 113 2.85 -5.96 -3.01
C ARG A 113 1.57 -6.39 -2.31
N PHE A 114 0.73 -5.44 -1.86
CA PHE A 114 -0.44 -5.76 -1.06
C PHE A 114 -1.71 -5.97 -1.87
N LEU A 115 -1.85 -5.33 -3.04
CA LEU A 115 -3.05 -5.51 -3.87
C LEU A 115 -3.10 -6.83 -4.66
N PRO A 116 -2.01 -7.44 -5.13
CA PRO A 116 -2.09 -8.73 -5.81
C PRO A 116 -2.75 -9.83 -4.98
N PRO A 117 -2.44 -10.03 -3.67
CA PRO A 117 -3.19 -10.98 -2.84
C PRO A 117 -4.69 -10.65 -2.72
N ILE A 118 -5.05 -9.36 -2.66
CA ILE A 118 -6.46 -8.95 -2.64
C ILE A 118 -7.14 -9.26 -3.98
N ALA A 119 -6.43 -9.00 -5.09
CA ALA A 119 -6.93 -9.30 -6.43
C ALA A 119 -7.19 -10.81 -6.63
N ALA A 120 -6.41 -11.67 -5.99
CA ALA A 120 -6.64 -13.11 -6.02
C ALA A 120 -7.97 -13.53 -5.36
N LEU A 121 -8.52 -12.73 -4.44
CA LEU A 121 -9.84 -12.90 -3.85
C LEU A 121 -10.98 -12.32 -4.71
N ALA A 122 -10.65 -11.62 -5.79
CA ALA A 122 -11.65 -11.09 -6.72
C ALA A 122 -12.06 -12.15 -7.76
N ASN A 123 -13.20 -11.93 -8.43
CA ASN A 123 -13.58 -12.73 -9.60
C ASN A 123 -13.23 -11.99 -10.89
N GLY A 124 -12.36 -12.58 -11.72
CA GLY A 124 -12.00 -12.07 -13.03
C GLY A 124 -10.53 -11.67 -13.16
N LEU A 125 -10.18 -11.08 -14.30
CA LEU A 125 -8.82 -10.70 -14.64
C LEU A 125 -8.48 -9.31 -14.06
N ILE A 126 -7.43 -9.23 -13.29
CA ILE A 126 -6.93 -7.98 -12.72
C ILE A 126 -5.50 -7.73 -13.23
N HIS A 127 -5.37 -6.71 -14.06
CA HIS A 127 -4.09 -6.32 -14.64
C HIS A 127 -3.40 -5.27 -13.76
N PHE A 128 -2.12 -5.48 -13.49
CA PHE A 128 -1.27 -4.56 -12.73
C PHE A 128 -0.14 -4.03 -13.58
N ASP A 129 0.01 -2.71 -13.58
CA ASP A 129 1.14 -2.02 -14.16
C ASP A 129 1.46 -0.76 -13.34
N GLY A 130 2.50 -0.02 -13.71
CA GLY A 130 2.88 1.20 -13.02
C GLY A 130 4.01 1.95 -13.71
N ASP A 131 4.63 2.87 -12.98
CA ASP A 131 5.76 3.65 -13.48
C ASP A 131 6.89 2.70 -13.93
N GLU A 132 7.67 3.06 -14.95
CA GLU A 132 8.78 2.27 -15.49
C GLU A 132 9.73 1.73 -14.40
N ARG A 133 10.00 2.54 -13.38
CA ARG A 133 10.83 2.15 -12.25
C ARG A 133 10.22 1.01 -11.41
N SER A 134 8.92 0.87 -11.41
CA SER A 134 8.23 -0.20 -10.67
C SER A 134 8.54 -1.59 -11.25
N HIS A 135 8.79 -1.70 -12.55
CA HIS A 135 9.16 -2.95 -13.23
C HIS A 135 10.51 -3.53 -12.74
N GLN A 136 11.33 -2.70 -12.12
CA GLN A 136 12.63 -3.14 -11.57
C GLN A 136 12.54 -3.55 -10.10
N ARG A 137 11.42 -3.27 -9.45
CA ARG A 137 11.25 -3.52 -8.00
C ARG A 137 10.89 -4.99 -7.74
N PRO A 138 11.44 -5.58 -6.67
CA PRO A 138 11.19 -6.99 -6.35
C PRO A 138 9.73 -7.19 -5.90
N ILE A 139 9.05 -8.13 -6.57
CA ILE A 139 7.72 -8.64 -6.25
C ILE A 139 7.67 -10.16 -6.33
N ALA A 140 8.67 -10.79 -6.93
CA ALA A 140 8.73 -12.23 -7.17
C ALA A 140 8.36 -13.08 -5.94
N PRO A 141 8.84 -12.81 -4.69
CA PRO A 141 8.46 -13.63 -3.55
C PRO A 141 6.96 -13.65 -3.28
N VAL A 142 6.25 -12.53 -3.49
CA VAL A 142 4.80 -12.46 -3.31
C VAL A 142 4.08 -13.25 -4.41
N LEU A 143 4.50 -13.13 -5.66
CA LEU A 143 3.88 -13.86 -6.79
C LEU A 143 4.06 -15.36 -6.63
N SER A 144 5.30 -15.81 -6.35
CA SER A 144 5.60 -17.24 -6.13
C SER A 144 4.81 -17.82 -4.95
N ALA A 145 4.65 -17.04 -3.87
CA ALA A 145 3.84 -17.47 -2.72
C ALA A 145 2.36 -17.60 -3.09
N LEU A 146 1.81 -16.69 -3.88
CA LEU A 146 0.43 -16.79 -4.36
C LEU A 146 0.23 -18.00 -5.29
N GLU A 147 1.19 -18.29 -6.17
CA GLU A 147 1.16 -19.50 -7.02
C GLU A 147 1.19 -20.79 -6.18
N GLN A 148 1.99 -20.85 -5.10
CA GLN A 148 1.97 -21.96 -4.15
C GLN A 148 0.60 -22.15 -3.49
N LEU A 149 -0.17 -21.07 -3.32
CA LEU A 149 -1.54 -21.07 -2.82
C LEU A 149 -2.60 -21.33 -3.93
N GLY A 150 -2.15 -21.65 -5.15
CA GLY A 150 -3.02 -22.02 -6.27
C GLY A 150 -3.57 -20.84 -7.07
N VAL A 151 -3.07 -19.63 -6.89
CA VAL A 151 -3.47 -18.45 -7.66
C VAL A 151 -2.85 -18.49 -9.06
N SER A 152 -3.67 -18.30 -10.08
CA SER A 152 -3.21 -18.22 -11.47
C SER A 152 -2.71 -16.81 -11.80
N ILE A 153 -1.45 -16.68 -12.22
CA ILE A 153 -0.79 -15.41 -12.48
C ILE A 153 -0.08 -15.44 -13.83
N GLU A 154 -0.35 -14.46 -14.67
CA GLU A 154 0.38 -14.23 -15.92
C GLU A 154 1.47 -13.19 -15.68
N HIS A 155 2.73 -13.58 -15.80
CA HIS A 155 3.91 -12.72 -15.62
C HIS A 155 5.04 -13.05 -16.61
N ASN A 156 4.75 -13.84 -17.67
CA ASN A 156 5.70 -14.22 -18.72
C ASN A 156 7.05 -14.77 -18.18
N ASN A 157 7.02 -15.53 -17.09
CA ASN A 157 8.19 -16.05 -16.34
C ASN A 157 9.17 -14.97 -15.84
N LYS A 158 8.77 -13.69 -15.81
CA LYS A 158 9.63 -12.60 -15.37
C LYS A 158 9.49 -12.29 -13.88
N TYR A 159 8.37 -12.68 -13.26
CA TYR A 159 8.04 -12.35 -11.86
C TYR A 159 8.18 -10.85 -11.55
N LYS A 160 7.78 -10.01 -12.49
CA LYS A 160 7.85 -8.54 -12.47
C LYS A 160 6.62 -7.96 -13.14
N LEU A 161 6.31 -6.70 -12.85
CA LEU A 161 5.30 -5.95 -13.59
C LEU A 161 5.68 -5.82 -15.09
N PRO A 162 4.68 -5.76 -15.99
CA PRO A 162 3.26 -5.93 -15.72
C PRO A 162 2.89 -7.39 -15.43
N ILE A 163 1.81 -7.60 -14.66
CA ILE A 163 1.25 -8.93 -14.35
C ILE A 163 -0.27 -8.92 -14.47
N THR A 164 -0.85 -10.10 -14.67
CA THR A 164 -2.30 -10.29 -14.58
C THR A 164 -2.62 -11.38 -13.57
N ILE A 165 -3.45 -11.07 -12.58
CA ILE A 165 -4.00 -12.03 -11.64
C ILE A 165 -5.34 -12.51 -12.20
N ASN A 166 -5.51 -13.82 -12.34
CA ASN A 166 -6.79 -14.43 -12.65
C ASN A 166 -7.45 -14.90 -11.34
N GLY A 167 -8.25 -14.03 -10.74
CA GLY A 167 -8.94 -14.31 -9.50
C GLY A 167 -10.20 -15.15 -9.73
N ASP A 168 -10.42 -16.14 -8.89
CA ASP A 168 -11.61 -17.01 -8.89
C ASP A 168 -12.50 -16.83 -7.64
N GLY A 169 -12.30 -15.74 -6.92
CA GLY A 169 -13.09 -15.34 -5.75
C GLY A 169 -12.62 -15.94 -4.43
N LYS A 170 -11.51 -16.67 -4.42
CA LYS A 170 -10.98 -17.35 -3.25
C LYS A 170 -9.48 -17.58 -3.36
N ILE A 171 -8.84 -17.80 -2.24
CA ILE A 171 -7.48 -18.37 -2.12
C ILE A 171 -7.61 -19.61 -1.25
N LYS A 172 -7.08 -20.74 -1.70
CA LYS A 172 -7.18 -22.00 -0.96
C LYS A 172 -6.60 -21.89 0.45
N GLY A 173 -5.50 -21.18 0.60
CA GLY A 173 -4.74 -21.14 1.86
C GLY A 173 -3.75 -22.29 1.98
N GLY A 174 -3.21 -22.50 3.18
CA GLY A 174 -2.26 -23.56 3.46
C GLY A 174 -0.85 -23.05 3.81
N THR A 175 0.14 -23.94 3.76
CA THR A 175 1.53 -23.64 4.08
C THR A 175 2.25 -23.06 2.87
N VAL A 176 2.95 -21.96 3.07
CA VAL A 176 3.74 -21.26 2.06
C VAL A 176 5.15 -21.01 2.59
N GLU A 177 6.15 -21.24 1.77
CA GLU A 177 7.51 -20.82 2.01
C GLU A 177 7.82 -19.54 1.22
N ILE A 178 8.32 -18.51 1.91
CA ILE A 178 8.60 -17.21 1.29
C ILE A 178 9.93 -16.63 1.81
N ASP A 179 10.82 -16.25 0.89
CA ASP A 179 12.00 -15.47 1.24
C ASP A 179 11.62 -14.00 1.46
N ALA A 180 11.68 -13.57 2.71
CA ALA A 180 11.41 -12.20 3.12
C ALA A 180 12.68 -11.43 3.54
N SER A 181 13.87 -11.93 3.26
CA SER A 181 15.15 -11.31 3.63
C SER A 181 15.30 -9.89 3.09
N ALA A 182 14.85 -9.64 1.87
CA ALA A 182 14.92 -8.34 1.22
C ALA A 182 13.81 -7.35 1.67
N SER A 183 12.68 -7.82 2.20
CA SER A 183 11.59 -6.95 2.62
C SER A 183 10.53 -7.67 3.46
N SER A 184 10.26 -7.15 4.64
CA SER A 184 9.12 -7.59 5.47
C SER A 184 7.75 -7.38 4.81
N GLN A 185 7.67 -6.57 3.75
CA GLN A 185 6.42 -6.36 3.02
C GLN A 185 5.94 -7.63 2.30
N PHE A 186 6.84 -8.54 1.95
CA PHE A 186 6.47 -9.80 1.29
C PHE A 186 5.60 -10.66 2.22
N VAL A 187 6.04 -10.87 3.45
CA VAL A 187 5.23 -11.58 4.47
C VAL A 187 3.97 -10.80 4.81
N SER A 188 4.08 -9.47 4.99
CA SER A 188 2.92 -8.64 5.31
C SER A 188 1.82 -8.75 4.25
N ALA A 189 2.17 -8.88 2.97
CA ALA A 189 1.21 -9.03 1.88
C ALA A 189 0.31 -10.26 2.06
N LEU A 190 0.89 -11.37 2.45
CA LEU A 190 0.16 -12.63 2.69
C LEU A 190 -0.61 -12.59 4.00
N LEU A 191 0.00 -12.10 5.09
CA LEU A 191 -0.66 -12.02 6.40
C LEU A 191 -1.90 -11.13 6.38
N LEU A 192 -1.93 -10.08 5.55
CA LEU A 192 -3.08 -9.19 5.44
C LEU A 192 -4.31 -9.90 4.83
N VAL A 193 -4.13 -10.89 3.97
CA VAL A 193 -5.22 -11.63 3.33
C VAL A 193 -5.47 -12.99 3.95
N ALA A 194 -4.58 -13.49 4.80
CA ALA A 194 -4.69 -14.80 5.42
C ALA A 194 -6.07 -15.04 6.09
N PRO A 195 -6.68 -14.07 6.81
CA PRO A 195 -8.01 -14.30 7.39
C PRO A 195 -9.14 -14.49 6.36
N ALA A 196 -8.89 -14.18 5.08
CA ALA A 196 -9.85 -14.33 3.99
C ALA A 196 -9.59 -15.57 3.11
N THR A 197 -8.61 -16.40 3.46
CA THR A 197 -8.35 -17.70 2.80
C THR A 197 -9.27 -18.79 3.34
N GLN A 198 -9.33 -19.92 2.64
CA GLN A 198 -10.21 -21.04 3.03
C GLN A 198 -9.60 -21.96 4.11
N GLU A 199 -8.28 -21.97 4.22
CA GLU A 199 -7.49 -22.76 5.19
C GLU A 199 -6.51 -21.85 5.95
#